data_5b4a4dc3ada0d96afe0fcc2667d2dd38
#
_entry.id   5b4a4dc3ada0d96afe0fcc2667d2dd38
#
_cell.length_a   1.000
_cell.length_b   1.000
_cell.length_c   1.000
_cell.angle_alpha   90.00
_cell.angle_beta   90.00
_cell.angle_gamma   90.00
#
_symmetry.space_group_name_H-M   'P 1'
#
loop_
_entity.id
_entity.type
_entity.pdbx_description
1 polymer ?
#
loop_
_entity_poly.entity_id
_entity_poly.type
_entity_poly.pdbx_seq_one_letter_code
_entity_poly.pdbx_strand_id
1 'polypeptide(L)'
;MADVQPISVTPPDVDPNTFGFAFCEGGVCAAKGVKASGTHAGFRADPNRLDLSVVAADEACVCAATFTQNRFCAAPVLVSRPRAASGVARAVMLNSGNANASTGEQGLAIAKESARLLADALGCPEE
;
A
#
# COMPACT_ATOMS: atom_id res chain seq x y z
N MET A 1 -4.28 22.82 6.58
CA MET A 1 -3.48 21.77 5.94
C MET A 1 -2.10 21.85 6.58
N ALA A 2 -1.69 20.83 7.32
CA ALA A 2 -0.34 20.80 7.86
C ALA A 2 0.62 20.57 6.70
N ASP A 3 1.65 21.42 6.64
CA ASP A 3 2.73 21.32 5.65
C ASP A 3 3.54 20.05 5.97
N VAL A 4 3.22 18.94 5.30
CA VAL A 4 3.95 17.68 5.47
C VAL A 4 5.27 17.85 4.74
N GLN A 5 6.32 18.12 5.51
CA GLN A 5 7.68 18.14 4.98
C GLN A 5 8.03 16.78 4.37
N PRO A 6 8.53 16.74 3.14
CA PRO A 6 8.94 15.49 2.53
C PRO A 6 10.05 14.85 3.37
N ILE A 7 9.91 13.57 3.68
CA ILE A 7 10.97 12.79 4.31
C ILE A 7 12.09 12.70 3.28
N SER A 8 13.17 13.42 3.51
CA SER A 8 14.39 13.27 2.72
C SER A 8 15.03 11.92 3.07
N VAL A 9 14.81 10.93 2.24
CA VAL A 9 15.56 9.67 2.31
C VAL A 9 16.84 9.89 1.50
N THR A 10 17.97 10.01 2.20
CA THR A 10 19.27 9.98 1.52
C THR A 10 19.42 8.59 0.89
N PRO A 11 19.58 8.48 -0.44
CA PRO A 11 19.83 7.19 -1.06
C PRO A 11 21.09 6.55 -0.45
N PRO A 12 21.13 5.22 -0.29
CA PRO A 12 22.37 4.56 0.09
C PRO A 12 23.47 4.93 -0.91
N ASP A 13 24.71 5.01 -0.43
CA ASP A 13 25.89 5.35 -1.23
C ASP A 13 26.23 4.16 -2.16
N VAL A 14 25.34 3.93 -3.13
CA VAL A 14 25.46 2.90 -4.15
C VAL A 14 25.65 3.63 -5.48
N ASP A 15 26.77 3.36 -6.17
CA ASP A 15 26.97 3.88 -7.51
C ASP A 15 25.86 3.34 -8.45
N PRO A 16 24.92 4.19 -8.90
CA PRO A 16 23.81 3.76 -9.74
C PRO A 16 24.30 3.20 -11.08
N ASN A 17 25.50 3.55 -11.54
CA ASN A 17 26.06 3.03 -12.78
C ASN A 17 26.44 1.56 -12.69
N THR A 18 26.65 1.01 -11.50
CA THR A 18 27.00 -0.41 -11.30
C THR A 18 25.89 -1.34 -11.75
N PHE A 19 24.61 -0.90 -11.71
CA PHE A 19 23.44 -1.72 -12.03
C PHE A 19 22.55 -1.15 -13.15
N GLY A 20 22.96 -0.05 -13.79
CA GLY A 20 22.15 0.62 -14.82
C GLY A 20 20.87 1.30 -14.27
N PHE A 21 20.84 1.63 -12.98
CA PHE A 21 19.76 2.39 -12.34
C PHE A 21 20.16 3.85 -12.14
N ALA A 22 19.18 4.74 -12.17
CA ALA A 22 19.35 6.12 -11.78
C ALA A 22 18.36 6.45 -10.65
N PHE A 23 18.80 7.22 -9.67
CA PHE A 23 17.89 7.78 -8.67
C PHE A 23 17.03 8.87 -9.32
N CYS A 24 15.73 8.88 -9.00
CA CYS A 24 14.81 9.90 -9.43
C CYS A 24 14.04 10.46 -8.22
N GLU A 25 13.63 11.69 -8.33
CA GLU A 25 12.77 12.32 -7.35
C GLU A 25 11.32 11.87 -7.50
N GLY A 26 10.48 12.06 -6.43
CA GLY A 26 9.06 11.75 -6.46
C GLY A 26 8.68 10.41 -5.81
N GLY A 27 9.65 9.60 -5.38
CA GLY A 27 9.39 8.31 -4.73
C GLY A 27 8.46 7.43 -5.58
N VAL A 28 7.43 6.85 -4.97
CA VAL A 28 6.45 5.99 -5.68
C VAL A 28 5.67 6.76 -6.78
N CYS A 29 5.52 8.07 -6.64
CA CYS A 29 4.84 8.93 -7.61
C CYS A 29 5.73 9.34 -8.79
N ALA A 30 7.01 8.93 -8.82
CA ALA A 30 7.88 9.13 -9.99
C ALA A 30 7.39 8.32 -11.20
N ALA A 31 6.71 7.20 -10.96
CA ALA A 31 6.09 6.42 -12.02
C ALA A 31 4.89 7.19 -12.61
N LYS A 32 4.88 7.33 -13.96
CA LYS A 32 3.79 8.02 -14.66
C LYS A 32 2.45 7.32 -14.42
N GLY A 33 1.43 8.09 -14.06
CA GLY A 33 0.09 7.57 -13.80
C GLY A 33 -0.08 6.94 -12.41
N VAL A 34 0.91 7.09 -11.52
CA VAL A 34 0.83 6.64 -10.12
C VAL A 34 0.66 7.84 -9.21
N LYS A 35 -0.28 7.74 -8.27
CA LYS A 35 -0.58 8.72 -7.23
C LYS A 35 -0.52 8.06 -5.87
N ALA A 36 -0.13 8.81 -4.87
CA ALA A 36 -0.15 8.35 -3.48
C ALA A 36 -0.71 9.42 -2.56
N SER A 37 -1.36 8.99 -1.51
CA SER A 37 -1.79 9.86 -0.43
C SER A 37 -1.61 9.18 0.91
N GLY A 38 -1.51 9.98 1.97
CA GLY A 38 -1.43 9.48 3.32
C GLY A 38 -2.26 10.36 4.27
N THR A 39 -2.80 9.75 5.31
CA THR A 39 -3.58 10.45 6.33
C THR A 39 -3.38 9.80 7.69
N HIS A 40 -3.72 10.52 8.74
CA HIS A 40 -3.94 9.94 10.06
C HIS A 40 -5.36 9.39 10.13
N ALA A 41 -5.50 8.09 10.31
CA ALA A 41 -6.79 7.38 10.40
C ALA A 41 -7.06 6.81 11.80
N GLY A 42 -6.20 7.11 12.78
CA GLY A 42 -6.37 6.70 14.17
C GLY A 42 -5.84 5.29 14.51
N PHE A 43 -5.06 4.67 13.64
CA PHE A 43 -4.37 3.41 13.98
C PHE A 43 -3.24 3.63 15.01
N ARG A 44 -2.69 4.82 15.05
CA ARG A 44 -1.70 5.26 16.03
C ARG A 44 -2.26 6.35 16.91
N ALA A 45 -1.81 6.38 18.18
CA ALA A 45 -2.24 7.38 19.14
C ALA A 45 -1.71 8.80 18.85
N ASP A 46 -0.57 8.91 18.16
CA ASP A 46 0.01 10.20 17.80
C ASP A 46 -0.68 10.78 16.56
N PRO A 47 -1.44 11.87 16.69
CA PRO A 47 -2.20 12.46 15.58
C PRO A 47 -1.30 13.10 14.49
N ASN A 48 -0.04 13.32 14.78
CA ASN A 48 0.93 13.88 13.81
C ASN A 48 1.54 12.80 12.91
N ARG A 49 1.28 11.53 13.19
CA ARG A 49 1.80 10.42 12.39
C ARG A 49 0.74 9.94 11.40
N LEU A 50 1.09 9.98 10.14
CA LEU A 50 0.29 9.33 9.10
C LEU A 50 0.37 7.81 9.30
N ASP A 51 -0.79 7.16 9.32
CA ASP A 51 -0.89 5.74 9.63
C ASP A 51 -1.74 4.95 8.61
N LEU A 52 -2.31 5.65 7.63
CA LEU A 52 -2.99 5.07 6.49
C LEU A 52 -2.49 5.73 5.21
N SER A 53 -2.17 4.93 4.20
CA SER A 53 -1.79 5.42 2.88
C SER A 53 -2.40 4.58 1.76
N VAL A 54 -2.59 5.22 0.62
CA VAL A 54 -3.04 4.59 -0.61
C VAL A 54 -2.07 4.95 -1.73
N VAL A 55 -1.68 3.95 -2.48
CA VAL A 55 -0.98 4.10 -3.77
C VAL A 55 -1.94 3.60 -4.85
N ALA A 56 -2.26 4.43 -5.82
CA ALA A 56 -3.21 4.10 -6.88
C ALA A 56 -2.65 4.48 -8.24
N ALA A 57 -2.92 3.64 -9.23
CA ALA A 57 -2.69 3.95 -10.63
C ALA A 57 -3.94 4.60 -11.25
N ASP A 58 -3.77 5.44 -12.27
CA ASP A 58 -4.89 6.05 -12.99
C ASP A 58 -5.76 4.99 -13.68
N GLU A 59 -5.15 3.88 -14.10
CA GLU A 59 -5.81 2.71 -14.70
C GLU A 59 -5.30 1.42 -14.05
N ALA A 60 -6.00 0.30 -14.29
CA ALA A 60 -5.55 -1.02 -13.88
C ALA A 60 -4.21 -1.37 -14.57
N CYS A 61 -3.27 -1.88 -13.81
CA CYS A 61 -1.93 -2.21 -14.30
C CYS A 61 -1.55 -3.64 -13.92
N VAL A 62 -0.50 -4.14 -14.57
CA VAL A 62 0.04 -5.47 -14.28
C VAL A 62 0.52 -5.52 -12.83
N CYS A 63 0.12 -6.57 -12.13
CA CYS A 63 0.46 -6.80 -10.74
C CYS A 63 1.22 -8.11 -10.58
N ALA A 64 2.33 -8.07 -9.85
CA ALA A 64 3.02 -9.25 -9.37
C ALA A 64 3.26 -9.11 -7.86
N ALA A 65 2.99 -10.15 -7.10
CA ALA A 65 3.13 -10.13 -5.66
C ALA A 65 3.72 -11.42 -5.10
N THR A 66 4.46 -11.29 -4.02
CA THR A 66 4.97 -12.41 -3.23
C THR A 66 4.33 -12.38 -1.84
N PHE A 67 4.03 -13.54 -1.29
CA PHE A 67 3.36 -13.67 -0.01
C PHE A 67 4.11 -14.64 0.88
N THR A 68 4.03 -14.41 2.18
CA THR A 68 4.57 -15.34 3.17
C THR A 68 3.96 -16.74 3.02
N GLN A 69 4.76 -17.76 3.25
CA GLN A 69 4.31 -19.16 3.34
C GLN A 69 3.89 -19.55 4.77
N ASN A 70 3.99 -18.61 5.72
CA ASN A 70 3.58 -18.87 7.09
C ASN A 70 2.07 -19.20 7.15
N ARG A 71 1.72 -20.28 7.84
CA ARG A 71 0.32 -20.68 8.07
C ARG A 71 -0.44 -19.68 8.95
N PHE A 72 0.26 -18.92 9.78
CA PHE A 72 -0.25 -17.83 10.62
C PHE A 72 -0.11 -16.48 9.90
N CYS A 73 -0.62 -16.38 8.69
CA CYS A 73 -0.59 -15.12 7.97
C CYS A 73 -1.73 -14.19 8.43
N ALA A 74 -1.47 -12.89 8.36
CA ALA A 74 -2.44 -11.86 8.71
C ALA A 74 -3.61 -11.81 7.71
N ALA A 75 -4.76 -11.32 8.15
CA ALA A 75 -5.96 -11.17 7.32
C ALA A 75 -5.71 -10.43 5.99
N PRO A 76 -4.93 -9.33 5.93
CA PRO A 76 -4.59 -8.69 4.66
C PRO A 76 -3.91 -9.61 3.64
N VAL A 77 -3.10 -10.58 4.09
CA VAL A 77 -2.46 -11.57 3.20
C VAL A 77 -3.51 -12.49 2.58
N LEU A 78 -4.50 -12.93 3.38
CA LEU A 78 -5.59 -13.80 2.91
C LEU A 78 -6.47 -13.09 1.89
N VAL A 79 -6.65 -11.78 2.02
CA VAL A 79 -7.44 -10.94 1.10
C VAL A 79 -6.66 -10.61 -0.17
N SER A 80 -5.37 -10.25 -0.04
CA SER A 80 -4.56 -9.78 -1.17
C SER A 80 -4.09 -10.90 -2.09
N ARG A 81 -3.81 -12.10 -1.54
CA ARG A 81 -3.28 -13.22 -2.33
C ARG A 81 -4.19 -13.64 -3.49
N PRO A 82 -5.50 -13.90 -3.29
CA PRO A 82 -6.38 -14.27 -4.41
C PRO A 82 -6.56 -13.12 -5.42
N ARG A 83 -6.61 -11.87 -4.96
CA ARG A 83 -6.72 -10.70 -5.85
C ARG A 83 -5.47 -10.53 -6.72
N ALA A 84 -4.29 -10.61 -6.15
CA ALA A 84 -3.05 -10.53 -6.90
C ALA A 84 -2.85 -11.69 -7.88
N ALA A 85 -3.53 -12.81 -7.69
CA ALA A 85 -3.48 -13.95 -8.61
C ALA A 85 -4.10 -13.65 -9.98
N SER A 86 -4.96 -12.63 -10.09
CA SER A 86 -5.48 -12.15 -11.38
C SER A 86 -4.39 -11.54 -12.27
N GLY A 87 -3.26 -11.14 -11.68
CA GLY A 87 -2.17 -10.45 -12.37
C GLY A 87 -2.46 -8.97 -12.67
N VAL A 88 -3.56 -8.43 -12.15
CA VAL A 88 -3.98 -7.05 -12.37
C VAL A 88 -4.30 -6.39 -11.02
N ALA A 89 -3.93 -5.13 -10.85
CA ALA A 89 -4.31 -4.32 -9.70
C ALA A 89 -4.39 -2.84 -10.09
N ARG A 90 -5.16 -2.07 -9.35
CA ARG A 90 -5.26 -0.62 -9.51
C ARG A 90 -4.75 0.16 -8.32
N ALA A 91 -4.87 -0.39 -7.11
CA ALA A 91 -4.44 0.31 -5.91
C ALA A 91 -3.96 -0.66 -4.83
N VAL A 92 -3.14 -0.11 -3.94
CA VAL A 92 -2.71 -0.77 -2.70
C VAL A 92 -2.97 0.17 -1.55
N MET A 93 -3.65 -0.33 -0.51
CA MET A 93 -3.83 0.36 0.75
C MET A 93 -2.87 -0.21 1.78
N LEU A 94 -2.21 0.67 2.51
CA LEU A 94 -1.25 0.30 3.55
C LEU A 94 -1.61 1.02 4.84
N ASN A 95 -1.51 0.31 5.95
CA ASN A 95 -1.63 0.93 7.26
C ASN A 95 -0.45 0.59 8.17
N SER A 96 -0.23 1.42 9.17
CA SER A 96 0.75 1.17 10.23
C SER A 96 0.08 1.30 11.61
N GLY A 97 0.59 0.55 12.59
CA GLY A 97 0.02 0.55 13.95
C GLY A 97 -0.92 -0.61 14.25
N ASN A 98 -1.46 -1.27 13.22
CA ASN A 98 -2.27 -2.48 13.37
C ASN A 98 -1.90 -3.49 12.28
N ALA A 99 -1.38 -4.65 12.66
CA ALA A 99 -1.01 -5.71 11.73
C ALA A 99 -2.22 -6.54 11.25
N ASN A 100 -3.36 -6.45 11.92
CA ASN A 100 -4.54 -7.29 11.70
C ASN A 100 -4.17 -8.79 11.62
N ALA A 101 -3.29 -9.24 12.53
CA ALA A 101 -2.79 -10.61 12.60
C ALA A 101 -3.43 -11.32 13.78
N SER A 102 -3.75 -12.61 13.62
CA SER A 102 -4.42 -13.44 14.65
C SER A 102 -5.77 -12.88 15.12
N THR A 103 -6.49 -12.21 14.25
CA THR A 103 -7.77 -11.54 14.54
C THR A 103 -8.99 -12.36 14.11
N GLY A 104 -8.78 -13.56 13.60
CA GLY A 104 -9.84 -14.48 13.21
C GLY A 104 -10.77 -13.93 12.11
N GLU A 105 -12.03 -14.36 12.15
CA GLU A 105 -13.03 -13.98 11.16
C GLU A 105 -13.33 -12.48 11.16
N GLN A 106 -13.31 -11.84 12.34
CA GLN A 106 -13.53 -10.41 12.44
C GLN A 106 -12.47 -9.60 11.69
N GLY A 107 -11.19 -9.95 11.86
CA GLY A 107 -10.11 -9.28 11.15
C GLY A 107 -10.18 -9.50 9.64
N LEU A 108 -10.60 -10.69 9.20
CA LEU A 108 -10.82 -10.98 7.79
C LEU A 108 -11.97 -10.13 7.21
N ALA A 109 -13.07 -10.01 7.95
CA ALA A 109 -14.21 -9.16 7.54
C ALA A 109 -13.79 -7.69 7.41
N ILE A 110 -13.03 -7.17 8.39
CA ILE A 110 -12.50 -5.80 8.35
C ILE A 110 -11.59 -5.59 7.14
N ALA A 111 -10.69 -6.54 6.85
CA ALA A 111 -9.79 -6.42 5.71
C ALA A 111 -10.53 -6.41 4.37
N LYS A 112 -11.57 -7.25 4.22
CA LYS A 112 -12.44 -7.26 3.04
C LYS A 112 -13.19 -5.92 2.90
N GLU A 113 -13.81 -5.46 3.97
CA GLU A 113 -14.57 -4.20 3.96
C GLU A 113 -13.67 -3.01 3.64
N SER A 114 -12.45 -2.98 4.17
CA SER A 114 -11.48 -1.94 3.85
C SER A 114 -11.15 -1.91 2.35
N ALA A 115 -10.98 -3.07 1.72
CA ALA A 115 -10.73 -3.15 0.28
C ALA A 115 -11.95 -2.71 -0.53
N ARG A 116 -13.16 -3.10 -0.12
CA ARG A 116 -14.42 -2.68 -0.76
C ARG A 116 -14.58 -1.15 -0.70
N LEU A 117 -14.37 -0.54 0.47
CA LEU A 117 -14.46 0.91 0.63
C LEU A 117 -13.44 1.67 -0.23
N LEU A 118 -12.23 1.12 -0.36
CA LEU A 118 -11.23 1.71 -1.26
C LEU A 118 -11.66 1.61 -2.72
N ALA A 119 -12.17 0.46 -3.15
CA ALA A 119 -12.65 0.24 -4.51
C ALA A 119 -13.79 1.21 -4.85
N ASP A 120 -14.77 1.36 -3.94
CA ASP A 120 -15.86 2.32 -4.08
C ASP A 120 -15.34 3.76 -4.20
N ALA A 121 -14.40 4.15 -3.34
CA ALA A 121 -13.82 5.50 -3.36
C ALA A 121 -13.04 5.81 -4.64
N LEU A 122 -12.44 4.80 -5.26
CA LEU A 122 -11.70 4.91 -6.52
C LEU A 122 -12.59 4.69 -7.76
N GLY A 123 -13.84 4.30 -7.59
CA GLY A 123 -14.76 3.98 -8.68
C GLY A 123 -14.25 2.81 -9.53
N CYS A 124 -13.69 1.78 -8.90
CA CYS A 124 -13.18 0.58 -9.59
C CYS A 124 -13.75 -0.71 -8.99
N PRO A 125 -13.70 -1.84 -9.71
CA PRO A 125 -14.05 -3.14 -9.14
C PRO A 125 -13.19 -3.46 -7.91
N GLU A 126 -13.74 -4.24 -6.98
CA GLU A 126 -13.03 -4.72 -5.80
C GLU A 126 -11.99 -5.82 -6.14
N GLU A 127 -12.18 -6.51 -7.25
CA GLU A 127 -11.35 -7.62 -7.76
C GLU A 127 -10.36 -7.15 -8.81
#